data_9415d31171d4ebaa4d73604cc89fe825
#
_entry.id   9415d31171d4ebaa4d73604cc89fe825
#
_cell.length_a   1.000
_cell.length_b   1.000
_cell.length_c   1.000
_cell.angle_alpha   90.00
_cell.angle_beta   90.00
_cell.angle_gamma   90.00
#
_symmetry.space_group_name_H-M   'P 1'
#
loop_
_entity.id
_entity.type
_entity.pdbx_description
1 polymer ?
#
loop_
_entity_poly.entity_id
_entity_poly.type
_entity_poly.pdbx_seq_one_letter_code
_entity_poly.pdbx_strand_id
1 'polypeptide(L)'
;MSKKICGIQMIAAGIILTSVLAFGGDVHATQNPATEAVVTEATTQEVSTEITTEAKTYTKPGTTKVTGKFSKGKIVLNWNKVKKADTYYIYRKNAKGKYVKIAQTGKLKYTDKSVKKGEYYNYKVTATYQADDKVIAGKKSKVCKVLADTIDPNKKMVALTFDDGPGRYTKTIVNCLKKNDAHATFFVVGSSVDSYRDSVKYAYKAGCEIGSHSYNHSDLAKLSAKDVKAQMSDTDKKIKKATGKNATLMRPPYGSVGKTVSANVGKPMILWSIDTLDWKTRNTQKTVDAVMKNVKDGDIVLMHDIHEPTKDAALKIIPKLKAQGYQLVTVSELAKYRGYSLQKGQKYFSLRKKTKK
;
A
#
# COMPACT_ATOMS: atom_id res chain seq x y z
N MET A 1 41.57 10.29 28.89
CA MET A 1 40.90 9.89 30.15
C MET A 1 39.44 9.69 29.78
N SER A 2 38.96 8.64 29.85
CA SER A 2 38.51 7.43 30.44
C SER A 2 37.35 6.82 29.63
N LYS A 3 37.57 5.62 29.17
CA LYS A 3 36.54 4.75 28.52
C LYS A 3 35.53 4.28 29.58
N LYS A 4 34.26 4.19 29.24
CA LYS A 4 33.34 3.24 29.89
C LYS A 4 32.60 2.43 28.82
N ILE A 5 32.98 1.17 28.77
CA ILE A 5 32.34 0.06 28.11
C ILE A 5 31.26 -0.45 29.07
N CYS A 6 30.04 -0.66 28.64
CA CYS A 6 29.02 -1.39 29.39
C CYS A 6 28.56 -2.58 28.56
N GLY A 7 28.72 -3.78 29.17
CA GLY A 7 28.60 -5.07 28.55
C GLY A 7 27.16 -5.55 28.38
N ILE A 8 27.03 -6.41 27.40
CA ILE A 8 25.83 -7.20 27.09
C ILE A 8 25.89 -8.48 27.94
N GLN A 9 24.90 -8.70 28.78
CA GLN A 9 24.66 -9.99 29.42
C GLN A 9 23.72 -10.83 28.55
N MET A 10 24.25 -11.95 28.05
CA MET A 10 23.46 -13.05 27.52
C MET A 10 22.99 -13.94 28.68
N ILE A 11 21.70 -14.22 28.74
CA ILE A 11 21.10 -15.23 29.59
C ILE A 11 20.87 -16.46 28.74
N ALA A 12 21.63 -17.53 29.01
CA ALA A 12 21.44 -18.85 28.46
C ALA A 12 20.45 -19.62 29.36
N ALA A 13 19.33 -20.11 28.77
CA ALA A 13 18.41 -21.02 29.40
C ALA A 13 18.87 -22.46 29.14
N GLY A 14 19.27 -23.17 30.20
CA GLY A 14 19.69 -24.57 30.15
C GLY A 14 18.52 -25.52 30.08
N ILE A 15 18.63 -26.50 29.21
CA ILE A 15 17.73 -27.67 29.11
C ILE A 15 18.30 -28.74 30.03
N ILE A 16 17.50 -29.17 31.02
CA ILE A 16 17.81 -30.32 31.89
C ILE A 16 17.24 -31.59 31.25
N LEU A 17 18.10 -32.49 30.87
CA LEU A 17 17.76 -33.84 30.40
C LEU A 17 17.93 -34.79 31.62
N THR A 18 16.84 -35.40 32.10
CA THR A 18 16.91 -36.44 33.12
C THR A 18 16.81 -37.82 32.45
N SER A 19 17.94 -38.55 32.47
CA SER A 19 18.04 -39.95 32.13
C SER A 19 17.71 -40.82 33.33
N VAL A 20 16.80 -41.79 33.16
CA VAL A 20 16.53 -42.86 34.13
C VAL A 20 17.26 -44.10 33.69
N LEU A 21 18.19 -44.58 34.52
CA LEU A 21 18.88 -45.85 34.37
C LEU A 21 18.05 -47.00 34.96
N ALA A 22 17.88 -48.05 34.19
CA ALA A 22 17.34 -49.33 34.66
C ALA A 22 18.46 -50.18 35.26
N PHE A 23 18.24 -50.70 36.47
CA PHE A 23 19.06 -51.79 37.01
C PHE A 23 18.27 -53.10 36.97
N GLY A 24 18.85 -54.10 36.35
CA GLY A 24 18.42 -55.49 36.39
C GLY A 24 18.95 -56.19 37.64
N GLY A 25 18.27 -57.20 38.08
CA GLY A 25 18.69 -58.08 39.15
C GLY A 25 17.94 -59.41 39.09
N ASP A 26 18.62 -60.46 38.62
CA ASP A 26 18.18 -61.84 38.68
C ASP A 26 18.19 -62.37 40.09
N VAL A 27 17.21 -63.20 40.48
CA VAL A 27 17.41 -64.25 41.51
C VAL A 27 16.51 -65.45 41.24
N HIS A 28 17.11 -66.61 41.37
CA HIS A 28 16.81 -67.99 41.12
C HIS A 28 15.55 -68.58 41.76
N ALA A 29 15.13 -69.65 41.10
CA ALA A 29 14.09 -70.63 41.37
C ALA A 29 14.31 -71.47 42.67
N THR A 30 13.20 -71.92 43.25
CA THR A 30 13.13 -73.26 43.91
C THR A 30 11.70 -73.87 43.76
N GLN A 31 11.72 -75.16 43.54
CA GLN A 31 10.55 -76.04 43.19
C GLN A 31 9.78 -76.58 44.42
N ASN A 32 8.44 -76.73 44.18
CA ASN A 32 7.58 -77.91 44.45
C ASN A 32 7.07 -78.19 45.91
N PRO A 33 5.99 -79.05 46.10
CA PRO A 33 4.98 -79.55 45.19
C PRO A 33 3.52 -79.59 45.69
N ALA A 34 2.60 -79.74 44.76
CA ALA A 34 1.28 -80.40 44.75
C ALA A 34 0.32 -80.45 45.96
N THR A 35 -0.89 -79.99 45.73
CA THR A 35 -2.13 -80.62 46.18
C THR A 35 -3.25 -80.34 45.19
N GLU A 36 -3.88 -81.40 44.71
CA GLU A 36 -5.10 -81.37 43.89
C GLU A 36 -6.31 -80.83 44.64
N ALA A 37 -7.09 -80.02 43.97
CA ALA A 37 -8.47 -79.76 44.38
C ALA A 37 -9.33 -79.49 43.13
N VAL A 38 -10.37 -80.22 43.09
CA VAL A 38 -11.44 -80.45 42.12
C VAL A 38 -11.98 -79.16 41.50
N VAL A 39 -12.05 -79.15 40.16
CA VAL A 39 -12.64 -78.14 39.31
C VAL A 39 -14.15 -78.31 39.28
N THR A 40 -14.89 -77.25 39.67
CA THR A 40 -16.26 -77.06 39.24
C THR A 40 -16.24 -75.96 38.17
N GLU A 41 -16.60 -76.34 36.96
CA GLU A 41 -16.79 -75.37 35.84
C GLU A 41 -17.97 -74.47 36.14
N ALA A 42 -17.70 -73.19 36.37
CA ALA A 42 -18.68 -72.16 36.30
C ALA A 42 -18.51 -71.42 34.94
N THR A 43 -19.42 -71.69 34.00
CA THR A 43 -19.52 -71.05 32.69
C THR A 43 -19.86 -69.56 32.91
N THR A 44 -18.85 -68.71 32.88
CA THR A 44 -19.00 -67.25 32.80
C THR A 44 -19.29 -66.86 31.36
N GLN A 45 -20.53 -66.61 31.00
CA GLN A 45 -20.86 -65.90 29.76
C GLN A 45 -20.33 -64.47 29.90
N GLU A 46 -19.24 -64.16 29.19
CA GLU A 46 -18.84 -62.75 28.89
C GLU A 46 -19.90 -62.14 27.99
N VAL A 47 -20.75 -61.28 28.55
CA VAL A 47 -21.59 -60.37 27.79
C VAL A 47 -20.66 -59.28 27.26
N SER A 48 -20.13 -59.46 26.07
CA SER A 48 -19.48 -58.41 25.31
C SER A 48 -20.57 -57.37 24.91
N THR A 49 -20.73 -56.33 25.70
CA THR A 49 -21.46 -55.16 25.30
C THR A 49 -20.56 -54.40 24.32
N GLU A 50 -20.69 -54.68 23.02
CA GLU A 50 -20.19 -53.78 21.97
C GLU A 50 -20.88 -52.41 22.14
N ILE A 51 -20.18 -51.44 22.75
CA ILE A 51 -20.60 -50.08 22.73
C ILE A 51 -20.37 -49.56 21.32
N THR A 52 -21.33 -49.76 20.42
CA THR A 52 -21.38 -49.08 19.12
C THR A 52 -21.58 -47.61 19.38
N THR A 53 -20.47 -46.85 19.51
CA THR A 53 -20.48 -45.39 19.47
C THR A 53 -20.85 -44.98 18.06
N GLU A 54 -22.11 -44.67 17.79
CA GLU A 54 -22.55 -44.02 16.55
C GLU A 54 -21.72 -42.77 16.36
N ALA A 55 -20.93 -42.76 15.28
CA ALA A 55 -20.09 -41.61 14.93
C ALA A 55 -21.00 -40.40 14.61
N LYS A 56 -21.05 -39.41 15.51
CA LYS A 56 -21.81 -38.18 15.31
C LYS A 56 -21.35 -37.51 14.00
N THR A 57 -22.26 -37.37 13.04
CA THR A 57 -22.00 -36.66 11.79
C THR A 57 -22.32 -35.18 11.92
N TYR A 58 -21.36 -34.31 11.63
CA TYR A 58 -21.52 -32.86 11.72
C TYR A 58 -21.64 -32.22 10.34
N THR A 59 -22.68 -31.46 10.10
CA THR A 59 -22.90 -30.74 8.86
C THR A 59 -21.96 -29.52 8.77
N LYS A 60 -21.07 -29.49 7.78
CA LYS A 60 -20.14 -28.38 7.58
C LYS A 60 -20.88 -27.08 7.22
N PRO A 61 -20.45 -25.89 7.74
CA PRO A 61 -20.98 -24.61 7.34
C PRO A 61 -20.79 -24.35 5.84
N GLY A 62 -21.68 -23.53 5.29
CA GLY A 62 -21.56 -23.05 3.91
C GLY A 62 -20.33 -22.15 3.68
N THR A 63 -20.16 -21.69 2.45
CA THR A 63 -19.03 -20.82 2.06
C THR A 63 -19.40 -19.35 2.18
N THR A 64 -18.49 -18.52 2.71
CA THR A 64 -18.65 -17.06 2.79
C THR A 64 -18.44 -16.39 1.44
N LYS A 65 -19.17 -15.29 1.16
CA LYS A 65 -18.88 -14.33 0.10
C LYS A 65 -18.14 -13.15 0.72
N VAL A 66 -16.85 -12.99 0.38
CA VAL A 66 -15.98 -11.98 0.99
C VAL A 66 -15.76 -10.81 0.06
N THR A 67 -15.91 -9.59 0.58
CA THR A 67 -15.53 -8.33 -0.07
C THR A 67 -14.49 -7.62 0.74
N GLY A 68 -13.64 -6.82 0.10
CA GLY A 68 -12.59 -6.07 0.78
C GLY A 68 -12.39 -4.70 0.17
N LYS A 69 -12.11 -3.70 1.01
CA LYS A 69 -11.82 -2.32 0.59
C LYS A 69 -10.68 -1.76 1.42
N PHE A 70 -9.76 -1.05 0.76
CA PHE A 70 -8.74 -0.25 1.44
C PHE A 70 -9.31 1.13 1.79
N SER A 71 -9.10 1.56 3.02
CA SER A 71 -9.51 2.89 3.50
C SER A 71 -8.68 3.28 4.72
N LYS A 72 -8.22 4.52 4.76
CA LYS A 72 -7.48 5.09 5.90
C LYS A 72 -6.32 4.21 6.39
N GLY A 73 -5.49 3.72 5.43
CA GLY A 73 -4.29 2.92 5.72
C GLY A 73 -4.52 1.46 6.13
N LYS A 74 -5.74 0.94 6.01
CA LYS A 74 -6.11 -0.43 6.41
C LYS A 74 -7.05 -1.07 5.40
N ILE A 75 -7.05 -2.41 5.32
CA ILE A 75 -8.01 -3.18 4.55
C ILE A 75 -9.13 -3.63 5.48
N VAL A 76 -10.36 -3.34 5.08
CA VAL A 76 -11.58 -3.81 5.75
C VAL A 76 -12.20 -4.91 4.90
N LEU A 77 -12.35 -6.09 5.48
CA LEU A 77 -13.05 -7.23 4.90
C LEU A 77 -14.44 -7.32 5.50
N ASN A 78 -15.44 -7.65 4.68
CA ASN A 78 -16.80 -7.95 5.11
C ASN A 78 -17.26 -9.23 4.41
N TRP A 79 -18.18 -9.98 5.06
CA TRP A 79 -18.78 -11.19 4.50
C TRP A 79 -20.20 -11.39 4.99
N ASN A 80 -20.93 -12.25 4.32
CA ASN A 80 -22.29 -12.62 4.70
C ASN A 80 -22.30 -13.60 5.90
N LYS A 81 -23.36 -13.56 6.71
CA LYS A 81 -23.63 -14.58 7.73
C LYS A 81 -23.83 -15.95 7.06
N VAL A 82 -23.29 -16.99 7.66
CA VAL A 82 -23.44 -18.39 7.24
C VAL A 82 -24.21 -19.14 8.31
N LYS A 83 -25.23 -19.93 7.89
CA LYS A 83 -26.04 -20.76 8.82
C LYS A 83 -25.13 -21.72 9.59
N LYS A 84 -25.40 -21.91 10.86
CA LYS A 84 -24.62 -22.70 11.81
C LYS A 84 -23.22 -22.18 12.15
N ALA A 85 -22.77 -21.04 11.58
CA ALA A 85 -21.46 -20.48 11.92
C ALA A 85 -21.60 -19.45 13.06
N ASP A 86 -20.74 -19.57 14.06
CA ASP A 86 -20.55 -18.64 15.18
C ASP A 86 -19.22 -17.90 15.07
N THR A 87 -18.24 -18.48 14.39
CA THR A 87 -16.88 -17.97 14.27
C THR A 87 -16.41 -18.01 12.83
N TYR A 88 -15.54 -17.08 12.45
CA TYR A 88 -14.95 -16.97 11.13
C TYR A 88 -13.44 -16.90 11.26
N TYR A 89 -12.71 -17.74 10.51
CA TYR A 89 -11.25 -17.71 10.42
C TYR A 89 -10.83 -16.94 9.18
N ILE A 90 -9.98 -15.93 9.38
CA ILE A 90 -9.45 -15.07 8.33
C ILE A 90 -8.05 -15.51 7.95
N TYR A 91 -7.83 -15.75 6.68
CA TYR A 91 -6.54 -16.16 6.12
C TYR A 91 -6.02 -15.10 5.15
N ARG A 92 -4.73 -14.82 5.22
CA ARG A 92 -4.01 -13.96 4.26
C ARG A 92 -2.87 -14.75 3.62
N LYS A 93 -2.67 -14.57 2.30
CA LYS A 93 -1.57 -15.17 1.57
C LYS A 93 -0.26 -14.51 2.01
N ASN A 94 0.72 -15.29 2.44
CA ASN A 94 2.04 -14.81 2.83
C ASN A 94 3.01 -14.72 1.63
N ALA A 95 4.24 -14.22 1.85
CA ALA A 95 5.26 -14.09 0.81
C ALA A 95 5.66 -15.45 0.16
N LYS A 96 5.54 -16.55 0.90
CA LYS A 96 5.78 -17.91 0.39
C LYS A 96 4.58 -18.49 -0.39
N GLY A 97 3.55 -17.68 -0.67
CA GLY A 97 2.37 -18.10 -1.42
C GLY A 97 1.33 -18.92 -0.65
N LYS A 98 1.53 -19.21 0.64
CA LYS A 98 0.62 -20.00 1.48
C LYS A 98 -0.39 -19.12 2.21
N TYR A 99 -1.64 -19.59 2.36
CA TYR A 99 -2.67 -18.93 3.17
C TYR A 99 -2.49 -19.29 4.65
N VAL A 100 -2.14 -18.31 5.46
CA VAL A 100 -1.99 -18.44 6.93
C VAL A 100 -3.14 -17.76 7.64
N LYS A 101 -3.64 -18.36 8.73
CA LYS A 101 -4.66 -17.76 9.59
C LYS A 101 -4.06 -16.54 10.30
N ILE A 102 -4.66 -15.37 10.12
CA ILE A 102 -4.23 -14.12 10.72
C ILE A 102 -5.16 -13.61 11.82
N ALA A 103 -6.40 -14.11 11.84
CA ALA A 103 -7.39 -13.75 12.86
C ALA A 103 -8.54 -14.75 12.89
N GLN A 104 -9.35 -14.65 13.99
CA GLN A 104 -10.68 -15.24 14.12
C GLN A 104 -11.63 -14.23 14.77
N THR A 105 -12.93 -14.31 14.44
CA THR A 105 -13.94 -13.39 14.97
C THR A 105 -15.35 -13.95 14.80
N GLY A 106 -16.27 -13.67 15.74
CA GLY A 106 -17.71 -13.90 15.57
C GLY A 106 -18.41 -12.80 14.75
N LYS A 107 -17.73 -11.70 14.43
CA LYS A 107 -18.29 -10.58 13.65
C LYS A 107 -18.20 -10.88 12.15
N LEU A 108 -19.07 -10.24 11.35
CA LEU A 108 -19.07 -10.35 9.87
C LEU A 108 -18.08 -9.38 9.20
N LYS A 109 -17.09 -8.92 9.94
CA LYS A 109 -16.11 -7.91 9.54
C LYS A 109 -14.77 -8.16 10.20
N TYR A 110 -13.68 -7.90 9.44
CA TYR A 110 -12.31 -7.86 9.97
C TYR A 110 -11.55 -6.67 9.38
N THR A 111 -10.63 -6.10 10.16
CA THR A 111 -9.79 -4.98 9.71
C THR A 111 -8.33 -5.35 9.83
N ASP A 112 -7.67 -5.50 8.69
CA ASP A 112 -6.22 -5.69 8.62
C ASP A 112 -5.52 -4.33 8.61
N LYS A 113 -4.78 -4.05 9.69
CA LYS A 113 -3.98 -2.83 9.88
C LYS A 113 -2.51 -3.03 9.45
N SER A 114 -2.09 -4.28 9.19
CA SER A 114 -0.71 -4.65 8.88
C SER A 114 -0.47 -4.71 7.37
N VAL A 115 -0.97 -3.70 6.63
CA VAL A 115 -0.86 -3.60 5.19
C VAL A 115 0.01 -2.41 4.78
N LYS A 116 0.78 -2.57 3.71
CA LYS A 116 1.60 -1.51 3.12
C LYS A 116 0.88 -0.92 1.91
N LYS A 117 0.84 0.42 1.82
CA LYS A 117 0.23 1.12 0.68
C LYS A 117 0.87 0.67 -0.64
N GLY A 118 0.03 0.43 -1.63
CA GLY A 118 0.43 0.06 -2.99
C GLY A 118 0.72 -1.42 -3.20
N GLU A 119 0.46 -2.29 -2.21
CA GLU A 119 0.62 -3.74 -2.33
C GLU A 119 -0.72 -4.46 -2.47
N TYR A 120 -0.73 -5.61 -3.15
CA TYR A 120 -1.89 -6.49 -3.25
C TYR A 120 -1.89 -7.51 -2.13
N TYR A 121 -3.06 -7.68 -1.52
CA TYR A 121 -3.31 -8.69 -0.49
C TYR A 121 -4.42 -9.63 -0.92
N ASN A 122 -4.23 -10.94 -0.70
CA ASN A 122 -5.20 -11.97 -1.03
C ASN A 122 -5.71 -12.59 0.27
N TYR A 123 -7.02 -12.57 0.46
CA TYR A 123 -7.68 -13.11 1.65
C TYR A 123 -8.63 -14.26 1.30
N LYS A 124 -8.83 -15.14 2.27
CA LYS A 124 -9.91 -16.13 2.30
C LYS A 124 -10.53 -16.13 3.69
N VAL A 125 -11.82 -16.44 3.78
CA VAL A 125 -12.52 -16.59 5.04
C VAL A 125 -13.19 -17.96 5.09
N THR A 126 -13.16 -18.62 6.24
CA THR A 126 -13.84 -19.88 6.50
C THR A 126 -14.82 -19.68 7.64
N ALA A 127 -16.06 -20.07 7.43
CA ALA A 127 -17.08 -20.14 8.48
C ALA A 127 -16.86 -21.39 9.31
N THR A 128 -16.93 -21.29 10.64
CA THR A 128 -16.72 -22.39 11.59
C THR A 128 -17.75 -22.33 12.70
N TYR A 129 -17.99 -23.46 13.37
CA TYR A 129 -18.68 -23.55 14.65
C TYR A 129 -18.03 -24.61 15.53
N GLN A 130 -18.23 -24.49 16.85
CA GLN A 130 -17.81 -25.48 17.82
C GLN A 130 -18.88 -26.55 17.95
N ALA A 131 -18.49 -27.81 17.85
CA ALA A 131 -19.35 -28.97 18.12
C ALA A 131 -18.59 -29.96 19.00
N ASP A 132 -19.09 -30.16 20.20
CA ASP A 132 -18.35 -30.86 21.25
C ASP A 132 -16.91 -30.29 21.34
N ASP A 133 -15.89 -31.11 21.36
CA ASP A 133 -14.49 -30.69 21.43
C ASP A 133 -13.85 -30.41 20.06
N LYS A 134 -14.65 -30.36 18.97
CA LYS A 134 -14.16 -30.22 17.60
C LYS A 134 -14.65 -28.94 16.94
N VAL A 135 -13.75 -28.27 16.21
CA VAL A 135 -14.12 -27.16 15.31
C VAL A 135 -14.54 -27.71 13.97
N ILE A 136 -15.79 -27.51 13.59
CA ILE A 136 -16.33 -27.88 12.30
C ILE A 136 -16.17 -26.69 11.34
N ALA A 137 -15.34 -26.87 10.32
CA ALA A 137 -15.00 -25.82 9.36
C ALA A 137 -15.60 -26.08 7.98
N GLY A 138 -16.20 -25.05 7.42
CA GLY A 138 -16.68 -25.04 6.03
C GLY A 138 -15.53 -24.88 5.03
N LYS A 139 -15.87 -24.85 3.73
CA LYS A 139 -14.91 -24.55 2.67
C LYS A 139 -14.43 -23.09 2.77
N LYS A 140 -13.14 -22.85 2.49
CA LYS A 140 -12.60 -21.49 2.38
C LYS A 140 -13.29 -20.74 1.22
N SER A 141 -13.57 -19.45 1.41
CA SER A 141 -14.13 -18.58 0.38
C SER A 141 -13.28 -18.57 -0.91
N LYS A 142 -13.87 -18.06 -2.00
CA LYS A 142 -13.09 -17.55 -3.15
C LYS A 142 -12.09 -16.50 -2.66
N VAL A 143 -11.02 -16.29 -3.44
CA VAL A 143 -9.99 -15.29 -3.11
C VAL A 143 -10.60 -13.89 -3.21
N CYS A 144 -10.49 -13.13 -2.12
CA CYS A 144 -10.73 -11.69 -2.10
C CYS A 144 -9.38 -10.98 -2.28
N LYS A 145 -9.10 -10.47 -3.49
CA LYS A 145 -7.89 -9.70 -3.80
C LYS A 145 -8.15 -8.21 -3.59
N VAL A 146 -7.36 -7.57 -2.76
CA VAL A 146 -7.49 -6.13 -2.43
C VAL A 146 -6.15 -5.44 -2.66
N LEU A 147 -6.16 -4.34 -3.42
CA LEU A 147 -5.04 -3.42 -3.48
C LEU A 147 -5.09 -2.53 -2.23
N ALA A 148 -4.01 -2.46 -1.48
CA ALA A 148 -3.88 -1.57 -0.33
C ALA A 148 -3.59 -0.12 -0.80
N ASP A 149 -4.43 0.39 -1.70
CA ASP A 149 -4.35 1.76 -2.20
C ASP A 149 -5.76 2.27 -2.54
N THR A 150 -5.90 3.59 -2.62
CA THR A 150 -7.12 4.25 -3.10
C THR A 150 -7.15 4.36 -4.63
N ILE A 151 -5.99 4.15 -5.29
CA ILE A 151 -5.83 4.23 -6.74
C ILE A 151 -6.06 2.86 -7.37
N ASP A 152 -7.01 2.77 -8.28
CA ASP A 152 -7.32 1.57 -9.06
C ASP A 152 -6.61 1.64 -10.43
N PRO A 153 -5.63 0.77 -10.73
CA PRO A 153 -4.88 0.81 -11.98
C PRO A 153 -5.72 0.58 -13.25
N ASN A 154 -6.95 0.07 -13.10
CA ASN A 154 -7.85 -0.18 -14.22
C ASN A 154 -8.68 1.04 -14.63
N LYS A 155 -8.80 2.04 -13.76
CA LYS A 155 -9.52 3.29 -14.06
C LYS A 155 -8.66 4.28 -14.83
N LYS A 156 -9.31 5.23 -15.51
CA LYS A 156 -8.62 6.37 -16.15
C LYS A 156 -7.86 7.18 -15.09
N MET A 157 -6.67 7.64 -15.42
CA MET A 157 -5.83 8.48 -14.57
C MET A 157 -5.35 9.70 -15.33
N VAL A 158 -5.16 10.81 -14.62
CA VAL A 158 -4.52 12.01 -15.14
C VAL A 158 -3.69 12.67 -14.02
N ALA A 159 -2.51 13.18 -14.37
CA ALA A 159 -1.70 13.98 -13.47
C ALA A 159 -1.95 15.46 -13.74
N LEU A 160 -2.63 16.15 -12.83
CA LEU A 160 -2.64 17.61 -12.81
C LEU A 160 -1.32 18.07 -12.20
N THR A 161 -0.66 19.01 -12.88
CA THR A 161 0.62 19.55 -12.41
C THR A 161 0.57 21.07 -12.38
N PHE A 162 1.27 21.63 -11.39
CA PHE A 162 1.31 23.08 -11.16
C PHE A 162 2.75 23.54 -11.02
N ASP A 163 3.13 24.54 -11.82
CA ASP A 163 4.47 25.09 -11.87
C ASP A 163 4.54 26.47 -11.19
N ASP A 164 5.74 27.00 -10.99
CA ASP A 164 6.10 28.32 -10.46
C ASP A 164 5.77 28.57 -8.99
N GLY A 165 4.97 27.72 -8.37
CA GLY A 165 4.70 27.78 -6.94
C GLY A 165 5.94 27.46 -6.08
N PRO A 166 5.77 27.44 -4.76
CA PRO A 166 4.54 27.66 -4.02
C PRO A 166 4.09 29.13 -4.02
N GLY A 167 2.77 29.33 -4.00
CA GLY A 167 2.17 30.66 -3.96
C GLY A 167 0.95 30.74 -3.04
N ARG A 168 0.31 31.92 -3.02
CA ARG A 168 -0.87 32.18 -2.18
C ARG A 168 -2.06 31.27 -2.46
N TYR A 169 -2.16 30.69 -3.66
CA TYR A 169 -3.27 29.84 -4.07
C TYR A 169 -3.03 28.34 -3.87
N THR A 170 -1.77 27.93 -3.63
CA THR A 170 -1.38 26.52 -3.46
C THR A 170 -2.27 25.79 -2.43
N LYS A 171 -2.47 26.34 -1.24
CA LYS A 171 -3.30 25.72 -0.19
C LYS A 171 -4.76 25.56 -0.61
N THR A 172 -5.32 26.52 -1.34
CA THR A 172 -6.71 26.47 -1.83
C THR A 172 -6.91 25.33 -2.82
N ILE A 173 -5.98 25.15 -3.76
CA ILE A 173 -5.98 24.04 -4.71
C ILE A 173 -5.85 22.69 -3.97
N VAL A 174 -4.92 22.60 -3.02
CA VAL A 174 -4.73 21.38 -2.20
C VAL A 174 -5.99 21.05 -1.39
N ASN A 175 -6.72 22.03 -0.86
CA ASN A 175 -7.99 21.80 -0.18
C ASN A 175 -9.05 21.20 -1.10
N CYS A 176 -9.13 21.67 -2.35
CA CYS A 176 -10.01 21.08 -3.35
C CYS A 176 -9.62 19.64 -3.70
N LEU A 177 -8.32 19.37 -3.89
CA LEU A 177 -7.81 18.01 -4.11
C LEU A 177 -8.21 17.07 -2.97
N LYS A 178 -7.98 17.48 -1.71
CA LYS A 178 -8.36 16.68 -0.52
C LYS A 178 -9.85 16.37 -0.45
N LYS A 179 -10.72 17.35 -0.74
CA LYS A 179 -12.18 17.15 -0.75
C LYS A 179 -12.62 16.13 -1.80
N ASN A 180 -11.83 15.95 -2.87
CA ASN A 180 -12.12 15.06 -3.98
C ASN A 180 -11.33 13.74 -3.97
N ASP A 181 -10.65 13.39 -2.86
CA ASP A 181 -9.75 12.23 -2.80
C ASP A 181 -8.80 12.19 -4.00
N ALA A 182 -8.09 13.29 -4.24
CA ALA A 182 -7.26 13.54 -5.40
C ALA A 182 -5.87 14.02 -5.00
N HIS A 183 -4.87 13.70 -5.83
CA HIS A 183 -3.50 14.18 -5.70
C HIS A 183 -3.09 14.95 -6.95
N ALA A 184 -2.04 15.78 -6.83
CA ALA A 184 -1.40 16.50 -7.92
C ALA A 184 0.12 16.56 -7.68
N THR A 185 0.89 16.98 -8.68
CA THR A 185 2.31 17.27 -8.54
C THR A 185 2.54 18.78 -8.66
N PHE A 186 3.25 19.34 -7.70
CA PHE A 186 3.65 20.76 -7.68
C PHE A 186 5.15 20.85 -7.97
N PHE A 187 5.52 21.47 -9.08
CA PHE A 187 6.91 21.76 -9.43
C PHE A 187 7.26 23.13 -8.89
N VAL A 188 7.97 23.16 -7.77
CA VAL A 188 8.21 24.40 -7.01
C VAL A 188 9.54 25.05 -7.39
N VAL A 189 9.52 26.38 -7.46
CA VAL A 189 10.72 27.22 -7.57
C VAL A 189 11.38 27.30 -6.19
N GLY A 190 12.65 26.90 -6.11
CA GLY A 190 13.37 26.74 -4.84
C GLY A 190 13.43 27.99 -3.99
N SER A 191 13.63 29.17 -4.62
CA SER A 191 13.69 30.47 -3.94
C SER A 191 12.38 30.86 -3.24
N SER A 192 11.23 30.38 -3.73
CA SER A 192 9.91 30.67 -3.17
C SER A 192 9.52 29.75 -2.00
N VAL A 193 10.24 28.62 -1.83
CA VAL A 193 9.85 27.59 -0.83
C VAL A 193 9.89 28.10 0.59
N ASP A 194 10.88 28.92 0.96
CA ASP A 194 10.98 29.41 2.34
C ASP A 194 9.83 30.36 2.71
N SER A 195 9.39 31.23 1.80
CA SER A 195 8.27 32.16 2.00
C SER A 195 6.91 31.43 2.15
N TYR A 196 6.75 30.29 1.50
CA TYR A 196 5.53 29.48 1.50
C TYR A 196 5.74 28.05 2.03
N ARG A 197 6.70 27.86 2.95
CA ARG A 197 7.07 26.52 3.46
C ARG A 197 5.89 25.71 3.97
N ASP A 198 4.98 26.35 4.67
CA ASP A 198 3.79 25.69 5.20
C ASP A 198 2.83 25.23 4.09
N SER A 199 2.79 25.91 2.94
CA SER A 199 2.01 25.47 1.79
C SER A 199 2.61 24.21 1.16
N VAL A 200 3.94 24.14 1.02
CA VAL A 200 4.67 22.95 0.53
C VAL A 200 4.47 21.78 1.49
N LYS A 201 4.68 21.99 2.79
CA LYS A 201 4.47 20.97 3.83
C LYS A 201 3.02 20.46 3.85
N TYR A 202 2.06 21.37 3.66
CA TYR A 202 0.63 21.03 3.61
C TYR A 202 0.29 20.18 2.39
N ALA A 203 0.76 20.58 1.20
CA ALA A 203 0.57 19.81 -0.04
C ALA A 203 1.18 18.40 0.09
N TYR A 204 2.43 18.31 0.57
CA TYR A 204 3.09 17.02 0.78
C TYR A 204 2.33 16.12 1.77
N LYS A 205 1.88 16.65 2.91
CA LYS A 205 1.07 15.91 3.90
C LYS A 205 -0.30 15.48 3.37
N ALA A 206 -0.84 16.21 2.39
CA ALA A 206 -2.09 15.87 1.71
C ALA A 206 -1.94 14.76 0.65
N GLY A 207 -0.72 14.22 0.45
CA GLY A 207 -0.44 13.18 -0.54
C GLY A 207 -0.04 13.71 -1.91
N CYS A 208 0.10 15.03 -2.09
CA CYS A 208 0.62 15.62 -3.32
C CYS A 208 2.14 15.40 -3.41
N GLU A 209 2.64 15.33 -4.63
CA GLU A 209 4.07 15.24 -4.92
C GLU A 209 4.68 16.63 -5.09
N ILE A 210 5.89 16.81 -4.56
CA ILE A 210 6.66 18.04 -4.71
C ILE A 210 7.86 17.73 -5.61
N GLY A 211 7.86 18.32 -6.81
CA GLY A 211 8.95 18.28 -7.78
C GLY A 211 9.78 19.56 -7.76
N SER A 212 10.97 19.53 -8.39
CA SER A 212 11.83 20.69 -8.55
C SER A 212 11.50 21.46 -9.84
N HIS A 213 11.40 22.80 -9.77
CA HIS A 213 11.28 23.67 -10.94
C HIS A 213 12.46 24.64 -11.05
N SER A 214 13.69 24.14 -10.80
CA SER A 214 14.91 24.92 -10.59
C SER A 214 14.85 25.81 -9.33
N TYR A 215 15.99 26.46 -9.01
CA TYR A 215 16.06 27.31 -7.83
C TYR A 215 15.43 28.67 -8.05
N ASN A 216 15.72 29.31 -9.17
CA ASN A 216 15.30 30.69 -9.50
C ASN A 216 14.60 30.80 -10.86
N HIS A 217 14.05 29.73 -11.37
CA HIS A 217 13.34 29.66 -12.65
C HIS A 217 14.22 30.03 -13.87
N SER A 218 15.55 29.82 -13.80
CA SER A 218 16.45 30.07 -14.92
C SER A 218 16.22 29.06 -16.06
N ASP A 219 16.42 29.50 -17.31
CA ASP A 219 16.51 28.60 -18.47
C ASP A 219 17.77 27.73 -18.34
N LEU A 220 17.56 26.49 -17.90
CA LEU A 220 18.66 25.55 -17.62
C LEU A 220 19.50 25.22 -18.85
N ALA A 221 18.95 25.33 -20.07
CA ALA A 221 19.69 25.04 -21.30
C ALA A 221 20.77 26.06 -21.59
N LYS A 222 20.70 27.24 -20.97
CA LYS A 222 21.69 28.32 -21.08
C LYS A 222 22.75 28.28 -19.97
N LEU A 223 22.65 27.33 -19.04
CA LEU A 223 23.56 27.25 -17.91
C LEU A 223 24.66 26.22 -18.10
N SER A 224 25.77 26.43 -17.37
CA SER A 224 26.86 25.46 -17.29
C SER A 224 26.37 24.18 -16.55
N ALA A 225 27.09 23.06 -16.75
CA ALA A 225 26.84 21.82 -16.04
C ALA A 225 26.88 21.99 -14.48
N LYS A 226 27.80 22.83 -13.99
CA LYS A 226 27.95 23.18 -12.59
C LYS A 226 26.70 23.91 -12.08
N ASP A 227 26.20 24.88 -12.83
CA ASP A 227 25.05 25.68 -12.42
C ASP A 227 23.75 24.88 -12.49
N VAL A 228 23.56 24.02 -13.51
CA VAL A 228 22.44 23.08 -13.56
C VAL A 228 22.40 22.20 -12.31
N LYS A 229 23.53 21.64 -11.88
CA LYS A 229 23.61 20.84 -10.63
C LYS A 229 23.29 21.70 -9.41
N ALA A 230 23.78 22.94 -9.35
CA ALA A 230 23.49 23.86 -8.24
C ALA A 230 21.99 24.19 -8.15
N GLN A 231 21.33 24.52 -9.29
CA GLN A 231 19.89 24.74 -9.36
C GLN A 231 19.08 23.56 -8.76
N MET A 232 19.48 22.32 -9.07
CA MET A 232 18.81 21.12 -8.53
C MET A 232 19.11 20.91 -7.05
N SER A 233 20.37 21.01 -6.62
CA SER A 233 20.77 20.76 -5.24
C SER A 233 20.18 21.79 -4.27
N ASP A 234 20.17 23.06 -4.65
CA ASP A 234 19.66 24.12 -3.78
C ASP A 234 18.14 24.08 -3.66
N THR A 235 17.42 23.75 -4.73
CA THR A 235 15.99 23.47 -4.66
C THR A 235 15.70 22.27 -3.75
N ASP A 236 16.47 21.17 -3.88
CA ASP A 236 16.31 19.98 -3.05
C ASP A 236 16.52 20.28 -1.55
N LYS A 237 17.51 21.12 -1.20
CA LYS A 237 17.72 21.56 0.20
C LYS A 237 16.47 22.23 0.76
N LYS A 238 15.83 23.12 -0.03
CA LYS A 238 14.61 23.82 0.36
C LYS A 238 13.41 22.88 0.51
N ILE A 239 13.19 22.01 -0.50
CA ILE A 239 12.11 21.01 -0.48
C ILE A 239 12.31 20.05 0.70
N LYS A 240 13.54 19.56 0.94
CA LYS A 240 13.85 18.67 2.06
C LYS A 240 13.57 19.31 3.40
N LYS A 241 13.88 20.61 3.57
CA LYS A 241 13.56 21.37 4.80
C LYS A 241 12.05 21.44 5.06
N ALA A 242 11.22 21.50 4.01
CA ALA A 242 9.76 21.56 4.12
C ALA A 242 9.10 20.17 4.29
N THR A 243 9.61 19.13 3.61
CA THR A 243 8.94 17.84 3.47
C THR A 243 9.65 16.67 4.15
N GLY A 244 10.94 16.84 4.50
CA GLY A 244 11.83 15.78 4.98
C GLY A 244 12.47 14.95 3.87
N LYS A 245 12.16 15.21 2.58
CA LYS A 245 12.68 14.44 1.43
C LYS A 245 13.08 15.36 0.28
N ASN A 246 14.05 14.90 -0.54
CA ASN A 246 14.38 15.57 -1.79
C ASN A 246 13.30 15.32 -2.85
N ALA A 247 13.19 16.21 -3.84
CA ALA A 247 12.37 15.96 -5.02
C ALA A 247 12.92 14.76 -5.83
N THR A 248 12.02 13.91 -6.29
CA THR A 248 12.34 12.75 -7.13
C THR A 248 12.23 13.07 -8.62
N LEU A 249 11.47 14.10 -8.96
CA LEU A 249 11.17 14.58 -10.30
C LEU A 249 11.56 16.05 -10.44
N MET A 250 11.80 16.48 -11.66
CA MET A 250 11.92 17.89 -11.98
C MET A 250 11.15 18.24 -13.26
N ARG A 251 10.77 19.49 -13.39
CA ARG A 251 10.33 20.06 -14.66
C ARG A 251 11.27 21.22 -15.02
N PRO A 252 11.88 21.21 -16.21
CA PRO A 252 12.71 22.34 -16.62
C PRO A 252 11.85 23.57 -16.90
N PRO A 253 12.23 24.76 -16.40
CA PRO A 253 11.58 26.00 -16.79
C PRO A 253 11.48 26.13 -18.33
N TYR A 254 10.36 26.70 -18.80
CA TYR A 254 10.05 26.85 -20.23
C TYR A 254 9.99 25.55 -21.04
N GLY A 255 10.07 24.37 -20.40
CA GLY A 255 10.27 23.10 -21.10
C GLY A 255 11.61 22.98 -21.80
N SER A 256 12.56 23.88 -21.51
CA SER A 256 13.85 24.00 -22.19
C SER A 256 14.80 22.89 -21.77
N VAL A 257 15.18 22.03 -22.71
CA VAL A 257 16.02 20.85 -22.48
C VAL A 257 17.12 20.74 -23.53
N GLY A 258 18.36 20.69 -23.07
CA GLY A 258 19.55 20.43 -23.90
C GLY A 258 20.36 19.24 -23.39
N LYS A 259 21.44 18.89 -24.10
CA LYS A 259 22.35 17.79 -23.68
C LYS A 259 22.91 18.02 -22.28
N THR A 260 23.33 19.25 -21.97
CA THR A 260 23.85 19.63 -20.64
C THR A 260 22.80 19.42 -19.55
N VAL A 261 21.56 19.82 -19.80
CA VAL A 261 20.45 19.64 -18.84
C VAL A 261 20.21 18.15 -18.58
N SER A 262 20.02 17.37 -19.65
CA SER A 262 19.76 15.93 -19.57
C SER A 262 20.84 15.17 -18.78
N ALA A 263 22.11 15.53 -18.98
CA ALA A 263 23.23 14.88 -18.31
C ALA A 263 23.41 15.30 -16.85
N ASN A 264 22.90 16.46 -16.42
CA ASN A 264 23.26 17.05 -15.13
C ASN A 264 22.12 17.28 -14.14
N VAL A 265 20.84 17.19 -14.55
CA VAL A 265 19.69 17.38 -13.63
C VAL A 265 19.54 16.25 -12.61
N GLY A 266 20.07 15.07 -12.88
CA GLY A 266 20.05 13.92 -11.95
C GLY A 266 18.66 13.37 -11.63
N LYS A 267 17.61 13.82 -12.33
CA LYS A 267 16.20 13.47 -12.13
C LYS A 267 15.50 13.21 -13.46
N PRO A 268 14.39 12.44 -13.50
CA PRO A 268 13.47 12.42 -14.63
C PRO A 268 12.91 13.81 -14.89
N MET A 269 12.83 14.19 -16.17
CA MET A 269 12.30 15.47 -16.62
C MET A 269 10.85 15.31 -17.07
N ILE A 270 9.93 15.93 -16.35
CA ILE A 270 8.50 15.82 -16.60
C ILE A 270 8.04 17.05 -17.39
N LEU A 271 7.64 16.83 -18.62
CA LEU A 271 6.98 17.81 -19.47
C LEU A 271 5.47 17.64 -19.39
N TRP A 272 4.72 17.93 -20.45
CA TRP A 272 3.27 17.84 -20.47
C TRP A 272 2.74 17.41 -21.83
N SER A 273 1.55 16.81 -21.83
CA SER A 273 0.78 16.52 -23.06
C SER A 273 -0.37 17.50 -23.28
N ILE A 274 -0.73 18.27 -22.26
CA ILE A 274 -1.73 19.34 -22.34
C ILE A 274 -1.11 20.61 -21.73
N ASP A 275 -0.85 21.61 -22.58
CA ASP A 275 -0.59 22.98 -22.16
C ASP A 275 -1.90 23.73 -22.08
N THR A 276 -2.27 24.21 -20.90
CA THR A 276 -3.52 24.96 -20.75
C THR A 276 -3.42 26.40 -21.21
N LEU A 277 -2.22 26.89 -21.46
CA LEU A 277 -1.90 28.28 -21.75
C LEU A 277 -2.48 29.26 -20.70
N ASP A 278 -2.66 28.82 -19.46
CA ASP A 278 -3.17 29.60 -18.35
C ASP A 278 -2.27 30.81 -18.03
N TRP A 279 -0.96 30.59 -18.12
CA TRP A 279 0.06 31.62 -17.97
C TRP A 279 -0.05 32.76 -18.98
N LYS A 280 -0.59 32.46 -20.18
CA LYS A 280 -0.78 33.43 -21.28
C LYS A 280 -2.18 34.04 -21.26
N THR A 281 -3.20 33.21 -21.16
CA THR A 281 -4.61 33.66 -21.33
C THR A 281 -5.17 34.32 -20.08
N ARG A 282 -4.69 33.96 -18.90
CA ARG A 282 -5.21 34.41 -17.60
C ARG A 282 -6.76 34.34 -17.52
N ASN A 283 -7.31 33.31 -18.13
CA ASN A 283 -8.75 33.13 -18.25
C ASN A 283 -9.17 31.74 -17.71
N THR A 284 -9.98 31.74 -16.68
CA THR A 284 -10.49 30.53 -16.02
C THR A 284 -11.19 29.60 -17.00
N GLN A 285 -12.10 30.09 -17.85
CA GLN A 285 -12.88 29.24 -18.74
C GLN A 285 -12.01 28.63 -19.84
N LYS A 286 -11.10 29.38 -20.43
CA LYS A 286 -10.16 28.87 -21.44
C LYS A 286 -9.28 27.76 -20.85
N THR A 287 -8.82 27.91 -19.60
CA THR A 287 -8.06 26.89 -18.89
C THR A 287 -8.89 25.61 -18.64
N VAL A 288 -10.16 25.78 -18.21
CA VAL A 288 -11.09 24.64 -18.05
C VAL A 288 -11.29 23.92 -19.38
N ASP A 289 -11.56 24.66 -20.44
CA ASP A 289 -11.84 24.11 -21.78
C ASP A 289 -10.63 23.38 -22.34
N ALA A 290 -9.42 23.91 -22.16
CA ALA A 290 -8.18 23.28 -22.61
C ALA A 290 -8.01 21.88 -21.99
N VAL A 291 -8.36 21.70 -20.72
CA VAL A 291 -8.32 20.39 -20.07
C VAL A 291 -9.48 19.52 -20.49
N MET A 292 -10.73 20.01 -20.32
CA MET A 292 -11.93 19.16 -20.44
C MET A 292 -12.18 18.65 -21.86
N LYS A 293 -11.77 19.40 -22.90
CA LYS A 293 -11.91 18.99 -24.31
C LYS A 293 -10.83 18.01 -24.77
N ASN A 294 -9.65 17.98 -24.12
CA ASN A 294 -8.48 17.27 -24.63
C ASN A 294 -8.00 16.10 -23.76
N VAL A 295 -8.42 16.03 -22.49
CA VAL A 295 -7.87 15.08 -21.51
C VAL A 295 -8.12 13.62 -21.89
N LYS A 296 -7.06 12.83 -21.85
CA LYS A 296 -7.05 11.38 -22.08
C LYS A 296 -6.37 10.65 -20.92
N ASP A 297 -6.59 9.35 -20.84
CA ASP A 297 -5.95 8.49 -19.83
C ASP A 297 -4.42 8.52 -19.95
N GLY A 298 -3.75 8.89 -18.88
CA GLY A 298 -2.29 8.98 -18.81
C GLY A 298 -1.70 10.34 -19.17
N ASP A 299 -2.53 11.36 -19.39
CA ASP A 299 -2.04 12.72 -19.68
C ASP A 299 -1.43 13.39 -18.44
N ILE A 300 -0.48 14.29 -18.71
CA ILE A 300 0.13 15.21 -17.77
C ILE A 300 -0.30 16.62 -18.20
N VAL A 301 -0.97 17.35 -17.31
CA VAL A 301 -1.53 18.69 -17.59
C VAL A 301 -0.67 19.75 -16.92
N LEU A 302 -0.25 20.74 -17.70
CA LEU A 302 0.49 21.92 -17.22
C LEU A 302 -0.49 23.03 -16.80
N MET A 303 -0.33 23.54 -15.58
CA MET A 303 -0.94 24.73 -15.02
C MET A 303 0.05 25.43 -14.09
N HIS A 304 -0.32 26.63 -13.57
CA HIS A 304 0.54 27.43 -12.69
C HIS A 304 -0.27 27.91 -11.47
N ASP A 305 0.11 27.49 -10.24
CA ASP A 305 -0.66 27.77 -9.02
C ASP A 305 -0.39 29.17 -8.42
N ILE A 306 0.27 30.03 -9.18
CA ILE A 306 0.54 31.42 -8.81
C ILE A 306 -0.50 32.41 -9.34
N HIS A 307 -1.44 31.93 -10.19
CA HIS A 307 -2.44 32.79 -10.84
C HIS A 307 -3.85 32.49 -10.33
N GLU A 308 -4.62 33.58 -10.04
CA GLU A 308 -5.99 33.43 -9.55
C GLU A 308 -6.92 32.74 -10.56
N PRO A 309 -6.92 33.09 -11.86
CA PRO A 309 -7.76 32.38 -12.83
C PRO A 309 -7.45 30.89 -12.93
N THR A 310 -6.19 30.48 -12.74
CA THR A 310 -5.79 29.07 -12.70
C THR A 310 -6.31 28.38 -11.45
N LYS A 311 -6.23 29.03 -10.28
CA LYS A 311 -6.86 28.52 -9.04
C LYS A 311 -8.36 28.27 -9.29
N ASP A 312 -9.08 29.23 -9.84
CA ASP A 312 -10.52 29.09 -10.11
C ASP A 312 -10.82 27.99 -11.15
N ALA A 313 -9.95 27.85 -12.14
CA ALA A 313 -10.04 26.75 -13.11
C ALA A 313 -9.81 25.39 -12.43
N ALA A 314 -8.79 25.24 -11.59
CA ALA A 314 -8.50 24.02 -10.86
C ALA A 314 -9.68 23.58 -9.96
N LEU A 315 -10.33 24.53 -9.28
CA LEU A 315 -11.52 24.27 -8.45
C LEU A 315 -12.71 23.72 -9.27
N LYS A 316 -12.79 24.03 -10.57
CA LYS A 316 -13.80 23.51 -11.51
C LYS A 316 -13.37 22.19 -12.16
N ILE A 317 -12.11 22.08 -12.57
CA ILE A 317 -11.53 20.92 -13.28
C ILE A 317 -11.52 19.69 -12.38
N ILE A 318 -11.04 19.80 -11.13
CA ILE A 318 -10.88 18.70 -10.21
C ILE A 318 -12.19 17.91 -10.01
N PRO A 319 -13.31 18.50 -9.60
CA PRO A 319 -14.57 17.75 -9.42
C PRO A 319 -15.14 17.25 -10.76
N LYS A 320 -14.99 17.99 -11.88
CA LYS A 320 -15.47 17.56 -13.19
C LYS A 320 -14.75 16.30 -13.68
N LEU A 321 -13.43 16.22 -13.56
CA LEU A 321 -12.65 15.03 -13.91
C LEU A 321 -13.00 13.83 -13.02
N LYS A 322 -13.22 14.05 -11.73
CA LYS A 322 -13.71 13.01 -10.82
C LYS A 322 -15.07 12.48 -11.23
N ALA A 323 -16.00 13.34 -11.60
CA ALA A 323 -17.34 12.96 -12.10
C ALA A 323 -17.26 12.15 -13.41
N GLN A 324 -16.26 12.42 -14.27
CA GLN A 324 -16.00 11.66 -15.51
C GLN A 324 -15.24 10.34 -15.24
N GLY A 325 -15.03 9.96 -13.98
CA GLY A 325 -14.40 8.71 -13.57
C GLY A 325 -12.86 8.72 -13.59
N TYR A 326 -12.23 9.87 -13.78
CA TYR A 326 -10.77 9.98 -13.66
C TYR A 326 -10.34 9.91 -12.20
N GLN A 327 -9.21 9.24 -11.97
CA GLN A 327 -8.42 9.35 -10.75
C GLN A 327 -7.34 10.41 -10.99
N LEU A 328 -7.35 11.44 -10.16
CA LEU A 328 -6.33 12.48 -10.16
C LEU A 328 -5.18 12.04 -9.27
N VAL A 329 -4.03 11.82 -9.87
CA VAL A 329 -2.87 11.19 -9.22
C VAL A 329 -1.62 12.05 -9.40
N THR A 330 -0.59 11.82 -8.60
CA THR A 330 0.73 12.42 -8.83
C THR A 330 1.39 11.82 -10.07
N VAL A 331 2.41 12.46 -10.62
CA VAL A 331 3.18 11.91 -11.74
C VAL A 331 3.83 10.59 -11.36
N SER A 332 4.39 10.47 -10.15
CA SER A 332 5.00 9.23 -9.66
C SER A 332 3.96 8.10 -9.47
N GLU A 333 2.76 8.42 -9.00
CA GLU A 333 1.65 7.46 -8.91
C GLU A 333 1.21 7.02 -10.30
N LEU A 334 1.05 7.96 -11.25
CA LEU A 334 0.72 7.66 -12.64
C LEU A 334 1.76 6.72 -13.27
N ALA A 335 3.05 7.04 -13.13
CA ALA A 335 4.16 6.20 -13.61
C ALA A 335 4.07 4.79 -13.05
N LYS A 336 3.94 4.66 -11.71
CA LYS A 336 3.82 3.38 -11.02
C LYS A 336 2.68 2.52 -11.57
N TYR A 337 1.47 3.07 -11.67
CA TYR A 337 0.30 2.31 -12.06
C TYR A 337 0.16 2.10 -13.58
N ARG A 338 0.95 2.80 -14.39
CA ARG A 338 1.11 2.57 -15.84
C ARG A 338 2.35 1.75 -16.20
N GLY A 339 3.13 1.30 -15.18
CA GLY A 339 4.30 0.44 -15.39
C GLY A 339 5.50 1.15 -16.01
N TYR A 340 5.64 2.45 -15.73
CA TYR A 340 6.82 3.21 -16.14
C TYR A 340 7.87 3.23 -15.04
N SER A 341 9.13 2.97 -15.41
CA SER A 341 10.32 3.27 -14.62
C SER A 341 10.92 4.58 -15.15
N LEU A 342 10.75 5.66 -14.40
CA LEU A 342 11.23 6.97 -14.81
C LEU A 342 12.75 7.05 -14.63
N GLN A 343 13.49 7.33 -15.73
CA GLN A 343 14.94 7.38 -15.76
C GLN A 343 15.45 8.82 -15.66
N LYS A 344 16.55 9.02 -14.93
CA LYS A 344 17.25 10.30 -14.82
C LYS A 344 17.64 10.82 -16.21
N GLY A 345 17.47 12.12 -16.44
CA GLY A 345 17.81 12.76 -17.70
C GLY A 345 16.87 12.46 -18.87
N GLN A 346 15.87 11.61 -18.70
CA GLN A 346 14.86 11.30 -19.72
C GLN A 346 13.64 12.21 -19.60
N LYS A 347 13.01 12.50 -20.76
CA LYS A 347 11.82 13.34 -20.91
C LYS A 347 10.55 12.51 -20.93
N TYR A 348 9.51 12.96 -20.23
CA TYR A 348 8.20 12.32 -20.20
C TYR A 348 7.10 13.37 -20.40
N PHE A 349 6.31 13.21 -21.47
CA PHE A 349 5.21 14.12 -21.83
C PHE A 349 3.85 13.60 -21.37
N SER A 350 3.68 12.27 -21.34
CA SER A 350 2.51 11.56 -20.88
C SER A 350 2.93 10.16 -20.42
N LEU A 351 2.08 9.50 -19.63
CA LEU A 351 2.31 8.14 -19.12
C LEU A 351 1.10 7.26 -19.41
N ARG A 352 0.77 7.10 -20.69
CA ARG A 352 -0.38 6.32 -21.17
C ARG A 352 -0.15 4.83 -20.97
N LYS A 353 -1.22 4.03 -20.94
CA LYS A 353 -1.07 2.56 -20.90
C LYS A 353 -0.21 2.10 -22.08
N LYS A 354 0.81 1.29 -21.76
CA LYS A 354 1.56 0.60 -22.81
C LYS A 354 0.64 -0.40 -23.47
N THR A 355 0.36 -0.24 -24.74
CA THR A 355 -0.29 -1.29 -25.56
C THR A 355 0.63 -2.51 -25.53
N LYS A 356 0.12 -3.65 -25.11
CA LYS A 356 0.82 -4.92 -25.34
C LYS A 356 0.97 -5.06 -26.86
N LYS A 357 2.22 -4.95 -27.34
CA LYS A 357 2.55 -5.44 -28.68
C LYS A 357 2.48 -6.94 -28.69
#